data_ff94e2afa8f5d2412be0d279045b9549
#
_entry.id   ff94e2afa8f5d2412be0d279045b9549
#
_cell.length_a   1.000
_cell.length_b   1.000
_cell.length_c   1.000
_cell.angle_alpha   90.00
_cell.angle_beta   90.00
_cell.angle_gamma   90.00
#
_symmetry.space_group_name_H-M   'P 1'
#
loop_
_entity.id
_entity.type
_entity.pdbx_description
1 polymer ?
#
loop_
_entity_poly.entity_id
_entity_poly.type
_entity_poly.pdbx_seq_one_letter_code
_entity_poly.pdbx_strand_id
1 'polypeptide(L)'
;MKILKSILFLLCIGSTTIMHGQATDLARVEYTNFPQSNSDNSFSRFKTFFKFPIKLNDSGAYFIPGVQYENVNFQYKDSAPFSTENLEHLQSYAISLGYTYKMSEDWRFGIEAEVNATSNFETKELQSEDVEYTGSIYFIKSRNEEEINKPWRLILGLRYSTSTSLNFPLPIVNYYRKFDPNWSFTLGVPKTNLRYYLGEKSTFQAFVTVDGYYANIQDRININPITSLDKKPAQNISMTTVLSGIGYEWRFSKYFSFYIYGGHSLINTIRLRDENEDRVYTINDTNSLYGRTGLKFSIL
;
A
#
# COMPACT_ATOMS: atom_id res chain seq x y z
N MET A 1 9.08 -23.20 24.63
CA MET A 1 8.34 -22.24 25.49
C MET A 1 9.20 -21.17 26.14
N LYS A 2 10.47 -21.41 26.52
CA LYS A 2 11.37 -20.37 27.08
C LYS A 2 11.85 -19.36 26.05
N ILE A 3 12.11 -19.76 24.81
CA ILE A 3 12.58 -18.89 23.73
C ILE A 3 11.48 -17.88 23.31
N LEU A 4 10.22 -18.31 23.27
CA LEU A 4 9.08 -17.44 22.90
C LEU A 4 8.83 -16.35 23.98
N LYS A 5 9.07 -16.66 25.26
CA LYS A 5 9.00 -15.68 26.35
C LYS A 5 10.16 -14.68 26.32
N SER A 6 11.36 -15.09 25.88
CA SER A 6 12.51 -14.20 25.74
C SER A 6 12.35 -13.24 24.55
N ILE A 7 11.73 -13.66 23.46
CA ILE A 7 11.42 -12.80 22.30
C ILE A 7 10.35 -11.78 22.70
N LEU A 8 9.35 -12.17 23.48
CA LEU A 8 8.30 -11.25 23.98
C LEU A 8 8.85 -10.24 25.00
N PHE A 9 9.88 -10.62 25.79
CA PHE A 9 10.50 -9.74 26.78
C PHE A 9 11.49 -8.75 26.17
N LEU A 10 12.15 -9.08 25.05
CA LEU A 10 13.02 -8.15 24.29
C LEU A 10 12.24 -7.06 23.55
N LEU A 11 10.94 -7.26 23.29
CA LEU A 11 10.05 -6.26 22.71
C LEU A 11 9.59 -5.18 23.71
N CYS A 12 9.84 -5.36 25.02
CA CYS A 12 9.36 -4.46 26.08
C CYS A 12 10.40 -3.47 26.61
N ILE A 13 11.65 -3.51 26.17
CA ILE A 13 12.70 -2.58 26.64
C ILE A 13 13.13 -1.65 25.50
N GLY A 14 12.20 -0.84 25.04
CA GLY A 14 12.46 0.31 24.17
C GLY A 14 11.98 1.58 24.87
N SER A 15 12.93 2.34 25.38
CA SER A 15 12.77 3.65 26.03
C SER A 15 11.64 4.48 25.44
N THR A 16 10.75 4.90 26.33
CA THR A 16 9.63 5.82 26.13
C THR A 16 10.11 7.22 25.74
N THR A 17 10.38 7.44 24.48
CA THR A 17 10.30 8.78 23.92
C THR A 17 8.92 8.89 23.28
N ILE A 18 8.07 9.71 23.85
CA ILE A 18 6.74 10.03 23.34
C ILE A 18 6.92 10.81 22.03
N MET A 19 7.06 10.08 20.93
CA MET A 19 7.08 10.68 19.59
C MET A 19 5.63 11.01 19.21
N HIS A 20 5.21 12.25 19.35
CA HIS A 20 3.94 12.79 18.87
C HIS A 20 3.96 13.05 17.34
N GLY A 21 4.63 12.19 16.58
CA GLY A 21 4.58 12.15 15.12
C GLY A 21 3.51 11.18 14.63
N GLN A 22 3.16 11.24 13.35
CA GLN A 22 2.30 10.23 12.75
C GLN A 22 2.97 8.85 12.91
N ALA A 23 2.34 7.95 13.66
CA ALA A 23 2.84 6.60 13.93
C ALA A 23 3.10 5.87 12.60
N THR A 24 4.21 5.15 12.54
CA THR A 24 4.52 4.28 11.39
C THR A 24 3.89 2.91 11.64
N ASP A 25 3.04 2.47 10.73
CA ASP A 25 2.47 1.14 10.82
C ASP A 25 3.58 0.10 10.57
N LEU A 26 3.81 -0.77 11.55
CA LEU A 26 4.74 -1.89 11.45
C LEU A 26 4.04 -3.17 10.99
N ALA A 27 2.75 -3.28 11.23
CA ALA A 27 1.91 -4.34 10.69
C ALA A 27 0.52 -3.80 10.39
N ARG A 28 -0.08 -4.40 9.37
CA ARG A 28 -1.46 -4.12 9.01
C ARG A 28 -2.11 -5.34 8.42
N VAL A 29 -3.38 -5.54 8.74
CA VAL A 29 -4.30 -6.44 8.05
C VAL A 29 -5.45 -5.59 7.55
N GLU A 30 -5.75 -5.67 6.27
CA GLU A 30 -6.72 -4.81 5.59
C GLU A 30 -7.59 -5.62 4.64
N TYR A 31 -8.87 -5.31 4.61
CA TYR A 31 -9.82 -5.81 3.62
C TYR A 31 -10.50 -4.64 2.95
N THR A 32 -10.55 -4.66 1.62
CA THR A 32 -11.21 -3.65 0.79
C THR A 32 -12.22 -4.33 -0.12
N ASN A 33 -13.39 -3.74 -0.27
CA ASN A 33 -14.43 -4.19 -1.18
C ASN A 33 -14.85 -3.05 -2.11
N PHE A 34 -14.94 -3.37 -3.41
CA PHE A 34 -15.36 -2.47 -4.48
C PHE A 34 -16.48 -3.13 -5.29
N PRO A 35 -17.75 -2.85 -5.02
CA PRO A 35 -18.81 -3.12 -5.99
C PRO A 35 -18.59 -2.22 -7.20
N GLN A 36 -18.65 -2.78 -8.42
CA GLN A 36 -18.53 -1.97 -9.62
C GLN A 36 -19.85 -1.23 -9.91
N SER A 37 -19.76 0.02 -10.35
CA SER A 37 -20.94 0.76 -10.78
C SER A 37 -21.30 0.39 -12.23
N ASN A 38 -22.60 0.26 -12.51
CA ASN A 38 -23.12 -0.14 -13.85
C ASN A 38 -22.64 -1.52 -14.33
N SER A 39 -22.32 -2.41 -13.42
CA SER A 39 -21.81 -3.76 -13.66
C SER A 39 -22.16 -4.62 -12.46
N ASP A 40 -22.45 -5.89 -12.68
CA ASP A 40 -22.63 -6.88 -11.62
C ASP A 40 -21.28 -7.43 -11.11
N ASN A 41 -20.17 -7.00 -11.72
CA ASN A 41 -18.82 -7.36 -11.30
C ASN A 41 -18.48 -6.70 -9.97
N SER A 42 -17.62 -7.36 -9.22
CA SER A 42 -17.05 -6.81 -7.99
C SER A 42 -15.62 -7.24 -7.80
N PHE A 43 -14.91 -6.49 -6.99
CA PHE A 43 -13.53 -6.75 -6.66
C PHE A 43 -13.34 -6.64 -5.14
N SER A 44 -12.64 -7.58 -4.56
CA SER A 44 -12.24 -7.52 -3.18
C SER A 44 -10.75 -7.78 -3.03
N ARG A 45 -10.14 -7.16 -2.02
CA ARG A 45 -8.71 -7.26 -1.76
C ARG A 45 -8.44 -7.46 -0.27
N PHE A 46 -7.73 -8.52 0.04
CA PHE A 46 -7.10 -8.73 1.33
C PHE A 46 -5.62 -8.39 1.24
N LYS A 47 -5.11 -7.59 2.16
CA LYS A 47 -3.70 -7.18 2.21
C LYS A 47 -3.19 -7.26 3.63
N THR A 48 -2.01 -7.81 3.81
CA THR A 48 -1.31 -7.81 5.09
C THR A 48 0.18 -7.56 4.89
N PHE A 49 0.80 -6.86 5.83
CA PHE A 49 2.24 -6.71 5.86
C PHE A 49 2.77 -6.65 7.29
N PHE A 50 4.05 -7.00 7.45
CA PHE A 50 4.82 -6.88 8.67
C PHE A 50 6.19 -6.30 8.36
N LYS A 51 6.63 -5.31 9.15
CA LYS A 51 7.97 -4.70 9.09
C LYS A 51 8.61 -4.80 10.48
N PHE A 52 9.88 -5.19 10.52
CA PHE A 52 10.61 -5.46 11.76
C PHE A 52 11.82 -4.51 11.87
N PRO A 53 11.69 -3.33 12.49
CA PRO A 53 12.81 -2.43 12.68
C PRO A 53 13.80 -2.99 13.71
N ILE A 54 15.00 -3.33 13.25
CA ILE A 54 16.13 -3.81 14.05
C ILE A 54 17.10 -2.67 14.23
N LYS A 55 17.31 -2.20 15.48
CA LYS A 55 18.27 -1.18 15.78
C LYS A 55 19.69 -1.72 15.59
N LEU A 56 20.49 -1.05 14.78
CA LEU A 56 21.88 -1.46 14.50
C LEU A 56 22.91 -0.78 15.42
N ASN A 57 22.63 0.46 15.81
CA ASN A 57 23.54 1.24 16.66
C ASN A 57 22.79 2.34 17.42
N ASP A 58 23.49 2.99 18.36
CA ASP A 58 22.93 4.07 19.17
C ASP A 58 22.81 5.40 18.42
N SER A 59 23.48 5.55 17.28
CA SER A 59 23.34 6.72 16.40
C SER A 59 22.05 6.71 15.57
N GLY A 60 21.16 5.73 15.80
CA GLY A 60 19.82 5.70 15.23
C GLY A 60 19.73 5.11 13.83
N ALA A 61 20.63 4.18 13.49
CA ALA A 61 20.50 3.37 12.29
C ALA A 61 19.61 2.14 12.56
N TYR A 62 18.76 1.82 11.58
CA TYR A 62 17.86 0.66 11.62
C TYR A 62 17.92 -0.12 10.33
N PHE A 63 17.89 -1.43 10.45
CA PHE A 63 17.60 -2.37 9.39
C PHE A 63 16.14 -2.82 9.52
N ILE A 64 15.40 -2.84 8.41
CA ILE A 64 13.94 -3.00 8.44
C ILE A 64 13.54 -4.07 7.42
N PRO A 65 13.69 -5.38 7.72
CA PRO A 65 13.09 -6.41 6.90
C PRO A 65 11.56 -6.36 6.98
N GLY A 66 10.92 -6.70 5.87
CA GLY A 66 9.47 -6.72 5.77
C GLY A 66 8.98 -7.85 4.89
N VAL A 67 7.74 -8.28 5.13
CA VAL A 67 7.01 -9.23 4.30
C VAL A 67 5.61 -8.69 4.05
N GLN A 68 5.07 -8.95 2.87
CA GLN A 68 3.72 -8.58 2.49
C GLN A 68 3.04 -9.72 1.75
N TYR A 69 1.76 -9.88 1.98
CA TYR A 69 0.87 -10.72 1.21
C TYR A 69 -0.36 -9.93 0.78
N GLU A 70 -0.78 -10.12 -0.46
CA GLU A 70 -1.98 -9.52 -1.00
C GLU A 70 -2.74 -10.57 -1.82
N ASN A 71 -4.05 -10.62 -1.68
CA ASN A 71 -4.94 -11.45 -2.46
C ASN A 71 -6.08 -10.61 -3.01
N VAL A 72 -6.24 -10.66 -4.31
CA VAL A 72 -7.28 -9.95 -5.05
C VAL A 72 -8.23 -10.98 -5.65
N ASN A 73 -9.51 -10.82 -5.38
CA ASN A 73 -10.56 -11.64 -5.94
C ASN A 73 -11.47 -10.76 -6.79
N PHE A 74 -11.60 -11.11 -8.06
CA PHE A 74 -12.59 -10.56 -8.97
C PHE A 74 -13.78 -11.51 -9.10
N GLN A 75 -14.98 -10.99 -9.04
CA GLN A 75 -16.20 -11.70 -9.37
C GLN A 75 -16.71 -11.14 -10.69
N TYR A 76 -16.54 -11.92 -11.76
CA TYR A 76 -17.05 -11.59 -13.09
C TYR A 76 -18.44 -12.19 -13.24
N LYS A 77 -19.48 -11.34 -13.29
CA LYS A 77 -20.87 -11.74 -13.53
C LYS A 77 -21.36 -11.26 -14.88
N ASP A 78 -20.77 -10.20 -15.40
CA ASP A 78 -21.04 -9.72 -16.74
C ASP A 78 -20.33 -10.60 -17.78
N SER A 79 -20.92 -10.74 -18.95
CA SER A 79 -20.31 -11.51 -20.03
C SER A 79 -19.06 -10.80 -20.56
N ALA A 80 -17.93 -11.52 -20.61
CA ALA A 80 -16.69 -11.06 -21.19
C ALA A 80 -16.43 -11.76 -22.53
N PRO A 81 -15.70 -11.13 -23.48
CA PRO A 81 -15.36 -11.77 -24.75
C PRO A 81 -14.21 -12.79 -24.65
N PHE A 82 -13.85 -13.20 -23.43
CA PHE A 82 -12.76 -14.15 -23.11
C PHE A 82 -13.10 -14.91 -21.83
N SER A 83 -12.39 -16.01 -21.55
CA SER A 83 -12.51 -16.72 -20.27
C SER A 83 -11.96 -15.85 -19.14
N THR A 84 -12.75 -15.67 -18.08
CA THR A 84 -12.36 -14.90 -16.88
C THR A 84 -11.83 -15.77 -15.74
N GLU A 85 -11.85 -17.10 -15.90
CA GLU A 85 -11.49 -18.06 -14.87
C GLU A 85 -10.09 -17.81 -14.30
N ASN A 86 -9.10 -17.56 -15.17
CA ASN A 86 -7.72 -17.27 -14.78
C ASN A 86 -7.51 -15.85 -14.22
N LEU A 87 -8.55 -15.02 -14.11
CA LEU A 87 -8.49 -13.68 -13.55
C LEU A 87 -9.21 -13.54 -12.21
N GLU A 88 -9.88 -14.60 -11.74
CA GLU A 88 -10.68 -14.51 -10.51
C GLU A 88 -9.82 -14.37 -9.26
N HIS A 89 -8.62 -14.95 -9.27
CA HIS A 89 -7.73 -14.99 -8.12
C HIS A 89 -6.32 -14.54 -8.50
N LEU A 90 -5.90 -13.40 -7.95
CA LEU A 90 -4.56 -12.87 -8.14
C LEU A 90 -3.89 -12.72 -6.77
N GLN A 91 -2.65 -13.18 -6.67
CA GLN A 91 -1.91 -13.17 -5.41
C GLN A 91 -0.57 -12.43 -5.57
N SER A 92 -0.11 -11.86 -4.48
CA SER A 92 1.17 -11.15 -4.42
C SER A 92 1.89 -11.49 -3.11
N TYR A 93 3.17 -11.82 -3.23
CA TYR A 93 4.07 -12.11 -2.12
C TYR A 93 5.29 -11.22 -2.25
N ALA A 94 5.55 -10.38 -1.25
CA ALA A 94 6.70 -9.48 -1.29
C ALA A 94 7.60 -9.65 -0.08
N ILE A 95 8.90 -9.48 -0.33
CA ILE A 95 9.94 -9.36 0.69
C ILE A 95 10.62 -8.02 0.48
N SER A 96 10.75 -7.24 1.53
CA SER A 96 11.44 -5.95 1.49
C SER A 96 12.58 -5.88 2.50
N LEU A 97 13.61 -5.11 2.14
CA LEU A 97 14.76 -4.78 2.99
C LEU A 97 14.92 -3.26 3.01
N GLY A 98 14.70 -2.68 4.18
CA GLY A 98 14.88 -1.26 4.42
C GLY A 98 16.13 -0.98 5.25
N TYR A 99 16.76 0.13 4.99
CA TYR A 99 17.81 0.70 5.84
C TYR A 99 17.56 2.19 6.04
N THR A 100 17.71 2.66 7.28
CA THR A 100 17.57 4.09 7.58
C THR A 100 18.56 4.49 8.65
N TYR A 101 19.09 5.71 8.55
CA TYR A 101 19.96 6.27 9.55
C TYR A 101 19.74 7.78 9.74
N LYS A 102 20.10 8.28 10.91
CA LYS A 102 20.05 9.69 11.24
C LYS A 102 21.27 10.40 10.61
N MET A 103 21.03 11.31 9.67
CA MET A 103 22.08 12.10 9.00
C MET A 103 22.50 13.31 9.86
N SER A 104 21.52 13.94 10.51
CA SER A 104 21.69 15.07 11.41
C SER A 104 20.56 15.08 12.44
N GLU A 105 20.47 16.09 13.28
CA GLU A 105 19.39 16.21 14.29
C GLU A 105 18.01 16.18 13.64
N ASP A 106 17.83 16.87 12.52
CA ASP A 106 16.54 17.02 11.83
C ASP A 106 16.34 16.04 10.69
N TRP A 107 17.41 15.47 10.11
CA TRP A 107 17.33 14.69 8.89
C TRP A 107 17.62 13.21 9.09
N ARG A 108 16.82 12.41 8.46
CA ARG A 108 16.98 10.94 8.33
C ARG A 108 16.99 10.55 6.86
N PHE A 109 17.93 9.70 6.48
CA PHE A 109 17.95 9.03 5.17
C PHE A 109 17.30 7.66 5.28
N GLY A 110 16.66 7.19 4.20
CA GLY A 110 16.15 5.83 4.06
C GLY A 110 16.25 5.33 2.64
N ILE A 111 16.49 4.03 2.54
CA ILE A 111 16.45 3.26 1.29
C ILE A 111 15.66 1.98 1.55
N GLU A 112 14.88 1.55 0.58
CA GLU A 112 14.14 0.28 0.62
C GLU A 112 14.24 -0.41 -0.73
N ALA A 113 14.52 -1.71 -0.74
CA ALA A 113 14.44 -2.60 -1.89
C ALA A 113 13.40 -3.68 -1.61
N GLU A 114 12.61 -4.03 -2.61
CA GLU A 114 11.53 -5.01 -2.51
C GLU A 114 11.54 -5.90 -3.74
N VAL A 115 11.38 -7.19 -3.52
CA VAL A 115 11.10 -8.19 -4.56
C VAL A 115 9.70 -8.70 -4.33
N ASN A 116 8.90 -8.70 -5.36
CA ASN A 116 7.50 -9.07 -5.34
C ASN A 116 7.22 -10.14 -6.40
N ALA A 117 6.52 -11.21 -6.04
CA ALA A 117 6.00 -12.21 -6.96
C ALA A 117 4.48 -12.05 -7.02
N THR A 118 3.97 -11.60 -8.18
CA THR A 118 2.56 -11.24 -8.33
C THR A 118 1.96 -11.84 -9.60
N SER A 119 1.01 -12.76 -9.44
CA SER A 119 0.39 -13.48 -10.55
C SER A 119 -0.95 -14.12 -10.15
N ASN A 120 -1.61 -14.75 -11.12
CA ASN A 120 -2.68 -15.72 -10.90
C ASN A 120 -2.14 -17.11 -10.49
N PHE A 121 -0.84 -17.39 -10.66
CA PHE A 121 -0.16 -18.66 -10.32
C PHE A 121 -0.86 -19.92 -10.86
N GLU A 122 -1.43 -19.84 -12.04
CA GLU A 122 -2.20 -20.93 -12.65
C GLU A 122 -1.34 -22.18 -12.86
N THR A 123 -0.11 -22.02 -13.31
CA THR A 123 0.84 -23.12 -13.52
C THR A 123 1.43 -23.69 -12.23
N LYS A 124 1.18 -23.07 -11.06
CA LYS A 124 1.77 -23.40 -9.76
C LYS A 124 3.30 -23.32 -9.71
N GLU A 125 3.90 -22.73 -10.71
CA GLU A 125 5.34 -22.47 -10.80
C GLU A 125 5.57 -20.96 -10.89
N LEU A 126 6.67 -20.49 -10.30
CA LEU A 126 7.08 -19.10 -10.39
C LEU A 126 7.77 -18.86 -11.74
N GLN A 127 7.23 -17.96 -12.53
CA GLN A 127 7.79 -17.52 -13.81
C GLN A 127 8.58 -16.22 -13.62
N SER A 128 9.49 -15.91 -14.53
CA SER A 128 10.28 -14.66 -14.49
C SER A 128 9.40 -13.41 -14.58
N GLU A 129 8.33 -13.49 -15.33
CA GLU A 129 7.33 -12.44 -15.56
C GLU A 129 6.47 -12.14 -14.32
N ASP A 130 6.40 -13.09 -13.37
CA ASP A 130 5.71 -12.88 -12.10
C ASP A 130 6.53 -12.00 -11.14
N VAL A 131 7.85 -11.87 -11.39
CA VAL A 131 8.77 -11.24 -10.45
C VAL A 131 8.99 -9.77 -10.80
N GLU A 132 8.76 -8.92 -9.83
CA GLU A 132 8.91 -7.48 -9.90
C GLU A 132 9.90 -6.96 -8.87
N TYR A 133 10.56 -5.89 -9.21
CA TYR A 133 11.53 -5.22 -8.34
C TYR A 133 11.10 -3.78 -8.07
N THR A 134 11.19 -3.37 -6.83
CA THR A 134 10.94 -1.98 -6.43
C THR A 134 12.11 -1.46 -5.62
N GLY A 135 12.54 -0.24 -5.92
CA GLY A 135 13.53 0.50 -5.15
C GLY A 135 12.99 1.86 -4.75
N SER A 136 13.28 2.29 -3.52
CA SER A 136 12.91 3.62 -3.03
C SER A 136 14.05 4.24 -2.26
N ILE A 137 14.26 5.54 -2.45
CA ILE A 137 15.15 6.37 -1.63
C ILE A 137 14.36 7.54 -1.09
N TYR A 138 14.60 7.94 0.16
CA TYR A 138 13.89 9.06 0.76
C TYR A 138 14.69 9.77 1.85
N PHE A 139 14.40 11.05 1.99
CA PHE A 139 14.89 11.93 3.02
C PHE A 139 13.71 12.37 3.87
N ILE A 140 13.83 12.22 5.16
CA ILE A 140 12.82 12.63 6.13
C ILE A 140 13.40 13.76 6.96
N LYS A 141 12.72 14.91 6.93
CA LYS A 141 12.97 16.00 7.85
C LYS A 141 11.82 16.09 8.84
N SER A 142 12.12 16.11 10.13
CA SER A 142 11.09 16.22 11.16
C SER A 142 11.54 17.10 12.30
N ARG A 143 10.58 17.80 12.89
CA ARG A 143 10.71 18.48 14.17
C ARG A 143 9.63 17.99 15.10
N ASN A 144 10.07 17.26 16.12
CA ASN A 144 9.22 16.68 17.15
C ASN A 144 9.57 17.20 18.55
N GLU A 145 10.26 18.32 18.66
CA GLU A 145 10.66 18.89 19.94
C GLU A 145 9.44 19.11 20.82
N GLU A 146 9.54 18.71 22.10
CA GLU A 146 8.47 18.86 23.09
C GLU A 146 8.05 20.33 23.30
N GLU A 147 8.94 21.27 23.00
CA GLU A 147 8.68 22.71 23.02
C GLU A 147 7.88 23.23 21.81
N ILE A 148 7.78 22.44 20.71
CA ILE A 148 7.01 22.85 19.53
C ILE A 148 5.61 22.27 19.62
N ASN A 149 4.66 23.10 20.01
CA ASN A 149 3.21 22.76 20.04
C ASN A 149 2.63 22.27 18.70
N LYS A 150 3.42 22.22 17.62
CA LYS A 150 2.97 21.94 16.24
C LYS A 150 3.98 21.09 15.47
N PRO A 151 4.13 19.79 15.80
CA PRO A 151 5.07 18.92 15.12
C PRO A 151 4.77 18.81 13.62
N TRP A 152 5.84 18.71 12.82
CA TRP A 152 5.74 18.52 11.37
C TRP A 152 6.79 17.55 10.85
N ARG A 153 6.52 16.97 9.68
CA ARG A 153 7.43 16.07 8.97
C ARG A 153 7.31 16.26 7.47
N LEU A 154 8.45 16.36 6.79
CA LEU A 154 8.56 16.38 5.35
C LEU A 154 9.30 15.11 4.88
N ILE A 155 8.72 14.38 3.94
CA ILE A 155 9.36 13.26 3.26
C ILE A 155 9.51 13.66 1.80
N LEU A 156 10.75 13.55 1.29
CA LEU A 156 11.07 13.72 -0.12
C LEU A 156 11.77 12.46 -0.60
N GLY A 157 11.37 11.91 -1.72
CA GLY A 157 11.98 10.68 -2.21
C GLY A 157 11.64 10.38 -3.67
N LEU A 158 12.18 9.26 -4.12
CA LEU A 158 11.92 8.67 -5.43
C LEU A 158 11.64 7.18 -5.25
N ARG A 159 10.69 6.67 -6.00
CA ARG A 159 10.37 5.22 -6.08
C ARG A 159 10.36 4.79 -7.54
N TYR A 160 11.06 3.72 -7.83
CA TYR A 160 11.04 3.02 -9.11
C TYR A 160 10.50 1.62 -8.91
N SER A 161 9.66 1.15 -9.83
CA SER A 161 9.15 -0.22 -9.86
C SER A 161 9.10 -0.73 -11.29
N THR A 162 9.47 -1.99 -11.48
CA THR A 162 9.35 -2.67 -12.78
C THR A 162 7.91 -3.01 -13.14
N SER A 163 6.98 -2.99 -12.18
CA SER A 163 5.54 -3.24 -12.38
C SER A 163 4.77 -2.05 -12.98
N THR A 164 5.44 -0.98 -13.30
CA THR A 164 4.79 0.20 -13.89
C THR A 164 5.25 0.40 -15.32
N SER A 165 4.33 0.78 -16.20
CA SER A 165 4.65 1.20 -17.57
C SER A 165 5.48 2.50 -17.65
N LEU A 166 5.86 3.06 -16.50
CA LEU A 166 6.66 4.28 -16.40
C LEU A 166 8.14 3.94 -16.23
N ASN A 167 8.94 4.22 -17.24
CA ASN A 167 10.38 3.98 -17.26
C ASN A 167 11.19 5.03 -16.47
N PHE A 168 10.58 5.72 -15.50
CA PHE A 168 11.27 6.71 -14.67
C PHE A 168 10.79 6.64 -13.21
N PRO A 169 11.65 7.04 -12.24
CA PRO A 169 11.28 7.06 -10.85
C PRO A 169 10.15 8.06 -10.53
N LEU A 170 9.15 7.60 -9.80
CA LEU A 170 8.05 8.45 -9.33
C LEU A 170 8.47 9.25 -8.10
N PRO A 171 8.19 10.57 -8.04
CA PRO A 171 8.48 11.38 -6.87
C PRO A 171 7.56 11.01 -5.71
N ILE A 172 8.15 10.93 -4.50
CA ILE A 172 7.44 10.85 -3.22
C ILE A 172 7.58 12.19 -2.55
N VAL A 173 6.46 12.84 -2.29
CA VAL A 173 6.40 14.10 -1.53
C VAL A 173 5.31 13.96 -0.50
N ASN A 174 5.63 14.13 0.78
CA ASN A 174 4.65 14.04 1.85
C ASN A 174 4.98 15.05 2.94
N TYR A 175 4.09 16.00 3.18
CA TYR A 175 4.21 16.98 4.24
C TYR A 175 3.09 16.80 5.26
N TYR A 176 3.46 16.42 6.47
CA TYR A 176 2.58 16.31 7.63
C TYR A 176 2.77 17.51 8.56
N ARG A 177 1.67 18.02 9.11
CA ARG A 177 1.68 19.03 10.17
C ARG A 177 0.51 18.86 11.13
N LYS A 178 0.77 18.84 12.41
CA LYS A 178 -0.24 19.03 13.45
C LYS A 178 -0.29 20.53 13.76
N PHE A 179 -1.34 21.19 13.34
CA PHE A 179 -1.48 22.66 13.44
C PHE A 179 -2.36 23.11 14.61
N ASP A 180 -3.08 22.16 15.22
CA ASP A 180 -3.94 22.33 16.38
C ASP A 180 -3.87 21.05 17.24
N PRO A 181 -4.15 21.12 18.56
CA PRO A 181 -4.17 19.91 19.42
C PRO A 181 -5.05 18.78 18.88
N ASN A 182 -6.15 19.13 18.22
CA ASN A 182 -7.12 18.17 17.68
C ASN A 182 -7.04 17.99 16.17
N TRP A 183 -6.21 18.76 15.44
CA TRP A 183 -6.16 18.71 14.00
C TRP A 183 -4.77 18.50 13.43
N SER A 184 -4.68 17.66 12.42
CA SER A 184 -3.49 17.55 11.58
C SER A 184 -3.87 17.35 10.13
N PHE A 185 -2.95 17.68 9.24
CA PHE A 185 -3.08 17.34 7.84
C PHE A 185 -1.81 16.66 7.30
N THR A 186 -1.99 15.92 6.24
CA THR A 186 -0.91 15.43 5.37
C THR A 186 -1.20 15.86 3.97
N LEU A 187 -0.25 16.49 3.28
CA LEU A 187 -0.33 16.84 1.86
C LEU A 187 0.72 16.06 1.10
N GLY A 188 0.32 15.43 0.01
CA GLY A 188 1.29 14.75 -0.87
C GLY A 188 0.79 13.40 -1.44
N VAL A 189 1.73 12.68 -1.99
CA VAL A 189 1.52 11.38 -2.63
C VAL A 189 2.21 10.29 -1.79
N PRO A 190 1.60 9.10 -1.62
CA PRO A 190 0.34 8.62 -2.22
C PRO A 190 -0.95 9.09 -1.52
N LYS A 191 -0.88 9.74 -0.36
CA LYS A 191 -2.07 10.09 0.42
C LYS A 191 -2.02 11.53 0.93
N THR A 192 -3.13 12.25 0.69
CA THR A 192 -3.47 13.54 1.31
C THR A 192 -4.63 13.32 2.27
N ASN A 193 -4.56 13.85 3.49
CA ASN A 193 -5.64 13.74 4.46
C ASN A 193 -5.73 14.95 5.41
N LEU A 194 -6.92 15.13 5.96
CA LEU A 194 -7.20 15.97 7.11
C LEU A 194 -7.71 15.07 8.25
N ARG A 195 -7.13 15.17 9.44
CA ARG A 195 -7.49 14.36 10.60
C ARG A 195 -7.99 15.22 11.74
N TYR A 196 -9.02 14.71 12.39
CA TYR A 196 -9.56 15.25 13.64
C TYR A 196 -9.44 14.21 14.76
N TYR A 197 -8.75 14.57 15.83
CA TYR A 197 -8.54 13.73 17.01
C TYR A 197 -9.61 14.05 18.06
N LEU A 198 -10.50 13.11 18.30
CA LEU A 198 -11.51 13.17 19.35
C LEU A 198 -10.99 12.42 20.58
N GLY A 199 -10.31 13.15 21.44
CA GLY A 199 -9.60 12.57 22.58
C GLY A 199 -8.40 11.71 22.15
N GLU A 200 -7.99 10.77 23.00
CA GLU A 200 -6.78 9.96 22.76
C GLU A 200 -7.02 8.72 21.90
N LYS A 201 -8.26 8.27 21.77
CA LYS A 201 -8.59 6.97 21.19
C LYS A 201 -9.26 7.03 19.83
N SER A 202 -9.90 8.14 19.50
CA SER A 202 -10.74 8.26 18.32
C SER A 202 -10.17 9.27 17.33
N THR A 203 -10.07 8.89 16.07
CA THR A 203 -9.61 9.79 15.00
C THR A 203 -10.55 9.68 13.81
N PHE A 204 -11.06 10.79 13.35
CA PHE A 204 -11.77 10.93 12.09
C PHE A 204 -10.80 11.45 11.03
N GLN A 205 -10.97 11.03 9.79
CA GLN A 205 -10.22 11.61 8.68
C GLN A 205 -11.05 11.73 7.42
N ALA A 206 -10.79 12.79 6.65
CA ALA A 206 -11.13 12.88 5.24
C ALA A 206 -9.85 12.74 4.43
N PHE A 207 -9.88 12.02 3.30
CA PHE A 207 -8.67 11.74 2.56
C PHE A 207 -8.91 11.56 1.06
N VAL A 208 -7.82 11.75 0.32
CA VAL A 208 -7.64 11.29 -1.06
C VAL A 208 -6.36 10.48 -1.11
N THR A 209 -6.38 9.32 -1.77
CA THR A 209 -5.21 8.45 -1.89
C THR A 209 -5.14 7.83 -3.27
N VAL A 210 -3.90 7.67 -3.78
CA VAL A 210 -3.63 6.85 -4.96
C VAL A 210 -3.39 5.42 -4.48
N ASP A 211 -3.99 4.47 -5.16
CA ASP A 211 -3.84 3.04 -4.91
C ASP A 211 -3.74 2.32 -6.25
N GLY A 212 -3.16 1.14 -6.28
CA GLY A 212 -3.00 0.38 -7.51
C GLY A 212 -2.69 -1.08 -7.22
N TYR A 213 -2.81 -1.87 -8.26
CA TYR A 213 -2.47 -3.28 -8.28
C TYR A 213 -1.98 -3.65 -9.68
N TYR A 214 -0.99 -4.53 -9.74
CA TYR A 214 -0.46 -5.10 -10.98
C TYR A 214 -0.21 -6.58 -10.75
N ALA A 215 -0.53 -7.42 -11.74
CA ALA A 215 -0.20 -8.84 -11.70
C ALA A 215 0.04 -9.39 -13.10
N ASN A 216 1.02 -10.28 -13.23
CA ASN A 216 1.20 -11.10 -14.40
C ASN A 216 0.04 -12.10 -14.53
N ILE A 217 -0.29 -12.49 -15.75
CA ILE A 217 -1.28 -13.52 -16.09
C ILE A 217 -0.53 -14.66 -16.76
N GLN A 218 -0.27 -15.73 -16.00
CA GLN A 218 0.23 -16.96 -16.57
C GLN A 218 -0.82 -17.51 -17.55
N ASP A 219 -0.38 -18.22 -18.60
CA ASP A 219 -1.25 -18.75 -19.67
C ASP A 219 -2.01 -17.71 -20.49
N ARG A 220 -1.46 -16.50 -20.59
CA ARG A 220 -1.90 -15.38 -21.48
C ARG A 220 -3.32 -15.50 -22.05
N ILE A 221 -4.14 -14.47 -21.91
CA ILE A 221 -5.54 -14.49 -22.34
C ILE A 221 -5.68 -13.95 -23.76
N ASN A 222 -6.21 -14.76 -24.65
CA ASN A 222 -6.59 -14.31 -25.99
C ASN A 222 -7.92 -13.56 -25.95
N ILE A 223 -7.87 -12.26 -26.23
CA ILE A 223 -9.05 -11.39 -26.29
C ILE A 223 -9.54 -11.34 -27.73
N ASN A 224 -10.72 -11.87 -28.00
CA ASN A 224 -11.30 -12.03 -29.34
C ASN A 224 -10.55 -13.01 -30.25
N PRO A 225 -10.69 -14.31 -30.09
CA PRO A 225 -10.05 -15.30 -30.97
C PRO A 225 -10.58 -15.28 -32.42
N ILE A 226 -11.69 -14.58 -32.72
CA ILE A 226 -12.39 -14.71 -34.01
C ILE A 226 -12.17 -13.53 -34.99
N THR A 227 -11.75 -12.33 -34.53
CA THR A 227 -11.90 -11.13 -35.35
C THR A 227 -10.67 -10.27 -35.63
N SER A 228 -9.47 -10.57 -35.12
CA SER A 228 -8.30 -9.79 -35.52
C SER A 228 -6.99 -10.57 -35.45
N LEU A 229 -6.31 -10.64 -36.57
CA LEU A 229 -4.95 -11.17 -36.75
C LEU A 229 -3.87 -10.38 -35.99
N ASP A 230 -4.21 -9.18 -35.47
CA ASP A 230 -3.23 -8.23 -34.89
C ASP A 230 -3.37 -7.99 -33.39
N LYS A 231 -4.29 -8.66 -32.68
CA LYS A 231 -4.43 -8.47 -31.24
C LYS A 231 -3.51 -9.38 -30.47
N LYS A 232 -2.56 -8.77 -29.75
CA LYS A 232 -1.68 -9.45 -28.83
C LYS A 232 -2.47 -10.00 -27.63
N PRO A 233 -2.09 -11.17 -27.11
CA PRO A 233 -2.74 -11.72 -25.93
C PRO A 233 -2.48 -10.81 -24.71
N ALA A 234 -3.43 -10.78 -23.78
CA ALA A 234 -3.22 -10.12 -22.50
C ALA A 234 -2.25 -10.93 -21.66
N GLN A 235 -1.23 -10.25 -21.13
CA GLN A 235 -0.17 -10.82 -20.30
C GLN A 235 -0.22 -10.33 -18.87
N ASN A 236 -0.80 -9.17 -18.63
CA ASN A 236 -0.93 -8.64 -17.27
C ASN A 236 -2.26 -7.90 -17.07
N ILE A 237 -2.61 -7.76 -15.79
CA ILE A 237 -3.73 -6.95 -15.33
C ILE A 237 -3.18 -5.79 -14.49
N SER A 238 -3.65 -4.59 -14.76
CA SER A 238 -3.30 -3.40 -13.98
C SER A 238 -4.55 -2.68 -13.50
N MET A 239 -4.53 -2.28 -12.23
CA MET A 239 -5.54 -1.43 -11.63
C MET A 239 -4.91 -0.13 -11.17
N THR A 240 -5.55 0.98 -11.53
CA THR A 240 -5.19 2.32 -11.04
C THR A 240 -6.41 2.96 -10.43
N THR A 241 -6.33 3.32 -9.17
CA THR A 241 -7.43 3.98 -8.45
C THR A 241 -6.96 5.26 -7.76
N VAL A 242 -7.82 6.27 -7.79
CA VAL A 242 -7.75 7.43 -6.91
C VAL A 242 -8.99 7.41 -6.05
N LEU A 243 -8.81 7.26 -4.76
CA LEU A 243 -9.89 7.07 -3.80
C LEU A 243 -10.06 8.32 -2.96
N SER A 244 -11.29 8.79 -2.80
CA SER A 244 -11.66 9.80 -1.83
C SER A 244 -12.58 9.18 -0.78
N GLY A 245 -12.51 9.66 0.46
CA GLY A 245 -13.37 9.09 1.49
C GLY A 245 -13.22 9.75 2.85
N ILE A 246 -14.04 9.24 3.73
CA ILE A 246 -13.99 9.51 5.17
C ILE A 246 -13.66 8.23 5.91
N GLY A 247 -13.09 8.37 7.09
CA GLY A 247 -12.70 7.21 7.89
C GLY A 247 -12.71 7.51 9.37
N TYR A 248 -12.90 6.44 10.12
CA TYR A 248 -12.80 6.42 11.56
C TYR A 248 -11.74 5.42 11.98
N GLU A 249 -10.86 5.82 12.90
CA GLU A 249 -9.85 4.98 13.52
C GLU A 249 -10.05 4.97 15.04
N TRP A 250 -10.10 3.79 15.61
CA TRP A 250 -10.22 3.58 17.05
C TRP A 250 -8.97 2.88 17.59
N ARG A 251 -8.23 3.58 18.46
CA ARG A 251 -7.09 3.05 19.18
C ARG A 251 -7.57 2.37 20.46
N PHE A 252 -7.64 1.03 20.45
CA PHE A 252 -8.07 0.27 21.60
C PHE A 252 -6.91 -0.14 22.54
N SER A 253 -5.65 0.01 22.08
CA SER A 253 -4.46 -0.14 22.92
C SER A 253 -3.39 0.88 22.52
N LYS A 254 -2.28 0.93 23.26
CA LYS A 254 -1.14 1.80 22.94
C LYS A 254 -0.59 1.57 21.52
N TYR A 255 -0.66 0.33 21.03
CA TYR A 255 -0.04 -0.08 19.79
C TYR A 255 -1.03 -0.48 18.70
N PHE A 256 -2.28 -0.79 19.05
CA PHE A 256 -3.26 -1.34 18.12
C PHE A 256 -4.41 -0.38 17.86
N SER A 257 -4.76 -0.27 16.60
CA SER A 257 -5.92 0.49 16.14
C SER A 257 -6.74 -0.32 15.15
N PHE A 258 -8.04 -0.23 15.28
CA PHE A 258 -9.01 -0.66 14.28
C PHE A 258 -9.42 0.54 13.43
N TYR A 259 -9.69 0.33 12.17
CA TYR A 259 -10.22 1.40 11.30
C TYR A 259 -11.27 0.90 10.32
N ILE A 260 -12.14 1.81 9.96
CA ILE A 260 -13.13 1.63 8.90
C ILE A 260 -13.15 2.90 8.05
N TYR A 261 -13.08 2.72 6.73
CA TYR A 261 -13.12 3.79 5.74
C TYR A 261 -14.20 3.48 4.71
N GLY A 262 -14.85 4.52 4.22
CA GLY A 262 -15.79 4.44 3.12
C GLY A 262 -15.69 5.68 2.25
N GLY A 263 -15.97 5.51 0.98
CA GLY A 263 -15.86 6.61 0.03
C GLY A 263 -16.20 6.23 -1.39
N HIS A 264 -15.74 7.06 -2.30
CA HIS A 264 -15.97 6.92 -3.73
C HIS A 264 -14.64 7.05 -4.47
N SER A 265 -14.43 6.24 -5.50
CA SER A 265 -13.28 6.40 -6.39
C SER A 265 -13.50 7.63 -7.29
N LEU A 266 -12.43 8.39 -7.48
CA LEU A 266 -12.34 9.48 -8.45
C LEU A 266 -11.79 8.98 -9.79
N ILE A 267 -10.96 7.93 -9.71
CA ILE A 267 -10.45 7.14 -10.83
C ILE A 267 -10.53 5.69 -10.40
N ASN A 268 -11.06 4.82 -11.25
CA ASN A 268 -11.12 3.39 -11.01
C ASN A 268 -11.00 2.66 -12.36
N THR A 269 -9.79 2.43 -12.79
CA THR A 269 -9.51 1.84 -14.08
C THR A 269 -8.81 0.50 -13.92
N ILE A 270 -9.41 -0.56 -14.49
CA ILE A 270 -8.88 -1.92 -14.52
C ILE A 270 -8.68 -2.32 -15.97
N ARG A 271 -7.47 -2.71 -16.35
CA ARG A 271 -7.06 -2.95 -17.72
C ARG A 271 -6.27 -4.23 -17.84
N LEU A 272 -6.51 -4.96 -18.94
CA LEU A 272 -5.62 -5.98 -19.43
C LEU A 272 -4.63 -5.36 -20.43
N ARG A 273 -3.37 -5.78 -20.35
CA ARG A 273 -2.27 -5.24 -21.18
C ARG A 273 -1.48 -6.38 -21.81
N ASP A 274 -0.84 -6.11 -22.94
CA ASP A 274 0.08 -7.01 -23.62
C ASP A 274 1.50 -6.96 -23.04
N GLU A 275 2.43 -7.64 -23.69
CA GLU A 275 3.86 -7.69 -23.34
C GLU A 275 4.58 -6.34 -23.41
N ASN A 276 4.05 -5.36 -24.17
CA ASN A 276 4.61 -4.01 -24.29
C ASN A 276 3.92 -3.02 -23.35
N GLU A 277 3.09 -3.50 -22.41
CA GLU A 277 2.28 -2.68 -21.52
C GLU A 277 1.19 -1.87 -22.23
N ASP A 278 0.90 -2.19 -23.50
CA ASP A 278 -0.19 -1.58 -24.26
C ASP A 278 -1.54 -2.14 -23.79
N ARG A 279 -2.54 -1.29 -23.71
CA ARG A 279 -3.89 -1.70 -23.31
C ARG A 279 -4.56 -2.51 -24.40
N VAL A 280 -4.93 -3.75 -24.09
CA VAL A 280 -5.69 -4.64 -24.99
C VAL A 280 -7.17 -4.71 -24.66
N TYR A 281 -7.54 -4.53 -23.37
CA TYR A 281 -8.93 -4.53 -22.94
C TYR A 281 -9.11 -3.68 -21.66
N THR A 282 -10.28 -3.06 -21.51
CA THR A 282 -10.68 -2.36 -20.28
C THR A 282 -11.78 -3.16 -19.60
N ILE A 283 -11.49 -3.70 -18.42
CA ILE A 283 -12.46 -4.43 -17.58
C ILE A 283 -13.40 -3.44 -16.92
N ASN A 284 -12.86 -2.34 -16.39
CA ASN A 284 -13.63 -1.28 -15.75
C ASN A 284 -12.96 0.08 -15.91
N ASP A 285 -13.76 1.12 -16.12
CA ASP A 285 -13.35 2.53 -16.13
C ASP A 285 -14.36 3.43 -15.41
N THR A 286 -15.31 2.83 -14.69
CA THR A 286 -16.35 3.56 -13.96
C THR A 286 -16.03 3.69 -12.49
N ASN A 287 -16.33 4.87 -11.95
CA ASN A 287 -16.15 5.15 -10.53
C ASN A 287 -17.26 4.51 -9.70
N SER A 288 -16.90 4.03 -8.51
CA SER A 288 -17.82 3.32 -7.62
C SER A 288 -17.58 3.65 -6.16
N LEU A 289 -18.53 3.31 -5.32
CA LEU A 289 -18.37 3.29 -3.87
C LEU A 289 -17.37 2.21 -3.47
N TYR A 290 -16.72 2.35 -2.33
CA TYR A 290 -15.88 1.31 -1.73
C TYR A 290 -15.98 1.35 -0.20
N GLY A 291 -15.67 0.21 0.39
CA GLY A 291 -15.49 0.06 1.83
C GLY A 291 -14.13 -0.57 2.13
N ARG A 292 -13.48 -0.13 3.20
CA ARG A 292 -12.18 -0.63 3.66
C ARG A 292 -12.17 -0.72 5.18
N THR A 293 -11.68 -1.83 5.71
CA THR A 293 -11.53 -2.02 7.15
C THR A 293 -10.22 -2.74 7.45
N GLY A 294 -9.72 -2.59 8.67
CA GLY A 294 -8.49 -3.28 9.04
C GLY A 294 -8.00 -2.99 10.45
N LEU A 295 -6.92 -3.69 10.78
CA LEU A 295 -6.19 -3.54 12.03
C LEU A 295 -4.78 -3.05 11.73
N LYS A 296 -4.27 -2.13 12.55
CA LYS A 296 -2.91 -1.61 12.49
C LYS A 296 -2.18 -1.90 13.80
N PHE A 297 -0.93 -2.27 13.67
CA PHE A 297 0.04 -2.24 14.76
C PHE A 297 1.06 -1.14 14.45
N SER A 298 1.19 -0.17 15.33
CA SER A 298 2.06 0.98 15.17
C SER A 298 2.83 1.24 16.46
N ILE A 299 4.10 1.65 16.34
CA ILE A 299 4.88 2.16 17.45
C ILE A 299 4.81 3.70 17.40
N LEU A 300 4.41 4.29 18.50
CA LEU A 300 4.30 5.76 18.67
C LEU A 300 5.66 6.37 18.96
#